data_08cb43d0ab68fb6b593e6dd977b8dfd2
#
_entry.id   08cb43d0ab68fb6b593e6dd977b8dfd2
#
_cell.length_a   1.000
_cell.length_b   1.000
_cell.length_c   1.000
_cell.angle_alpha   90.00
_cell.angle_beta   90.00
_cell.angle_gamma   90.00
#
_symmetry.space_group_name_H-M   'P 1'
#
loop_
_entity.id
_entity.type
_entity.pdbx_description
1 polymer ?
#
loop_
_entity_poly.entity_id
_entity_poly.type
_entity_poly.pdbx_seq_one_letter_code
_entity_poly.pdbx_strand_id
1 'polypeptide(L)'
;MEFDKFAESYDTGLMGKGSKRFYIDLVKTLEIRDGDAVLDVGCGTGTVLFYVHESRNIRGYGLDVSEHMIAVAKEKNPEFSFVTGDSAKLPYEDGSMDVIMACMAYHHFPEQKRFRKEALRVLKPGGSLYICDPRFPAPVRFVFNTFFKDAGFHTTAQNKSAFEETGFITKQIVKDRYVQVLHFEKRSNRK
;
A
#
# COMPACT_ATOMS: atom_id res chain seq x y z
N MET A 1 10.67 -3.57 16.27
CA MET A 1 10.00 -2.35 15.78
C MET A 1 8.82 -2.00 16.67
N GLU A 2 8.28 -0.78 16.60
CA GLU A 2 7.14 -0.39 17.43
C GLU A 2 5.88 -1.21 17.11
N PHE A 3 5.69 -1.55 15.85
CA PHE A 3 4.57 -2.36 15.38
C PHE A 3 4.60 -3.84 15.80
N ASP A 4 5.76 -4.40 16.10
CA ASP A 4 5.89 -5.81 16.54
C ASP A 4 5.12 -6.10 17.84
N LYS A 5 5.01 -5.10 18.72
CA LYS A 5 4.34 -5.22 20.03
C LYS A 5 2.81 -5.35 19.93
N PHE A 6 2.24 -5.00 18.79
CA PHE A 6 0.78 -4.92 18.59
C PHE A 6 0.27 -5.89 17.52
N ALA A 7 1.12 -6.73 16.92
CA ALA A 7 0.75 -7.56 15.77
C ALA A 7 -0.50 -8.43 16.04
N GLU A 8 -0.56 -9.12 17.18
CA GLU A 8 -1.69 -10.00 17.54
C GLU A 8 -3.01 -9.24 17.78
N SER A 9 -2.94 -8.03 18.30
CA SER A 9 -4.10 -7.20 18.65
C SER A 9 -4.34 -6.06 17.66
N TYR A 10 -3.54 -5.96 16.58
CA TYR A 10 -3.57 -4.83 15.66
C TYR A 10 -4.96 -4.62 15.07
N ASP A 11 -5.59 -5.68 14.56
CA ASP A 11 -6.89 -5.58 13.88
C ASP A 11 -8.06 -5.31 14.84
N THR A 12 -7.96 -5.76 16.09
CA THR A 12 -9.01 -5.61 17.12
C THR A 12 -8.84 -4.35 17.96
N GLY A 13 -7.63 -3.81 18.00
CA GLY A 13 -7.25 -2.63 18.75
C GLY A 13 -7.79 -1.32 18.15
N LEU A 14 -7.49 -0.21 18.83
CA LEU A 14 -7.94 1.13 18.43
C LEU A 14 -7.39 1.51 17.02
N MET A 15 -6.16 1.10 16.70
CA MET A 15 -5.52 1.35 15.41
C MET A 15 -6.24 0.60 14.28
N GLY A 16 -6.51 -0.69 14.43
CA GLY A 16 -7.22 -1.47 13.41
C GLY A 16 -8.65 -0.99 13.16
N LYS A 17 -9.36 -0.61 14.23
CA LYS A 17 -10.70 0.00 14.10
C LYS A 17 -10.65 1.32 13.34
N GLY A 18 -9.63 2.15 13.58
CA GLY A 18 -9.39 3.39 12.85
C GLY A 18 -9.05 3.17 11.37
N SER A 19 -8.33 2.08 11.08
CA SER A 19 -7.88 1.75 9.71
C SER A 19 -8.97 1.17 8.83
N LYS A 20 -10.04 0.60 9.41
CA LYS A 20 -11.13 -0.09 8.65
C LYS A 20 -11.74 0.79 7.55
N ARG A 21 -11.88 2.09 7.78
CA ARG A 21 -12.38 3.03 6.78
C ARG A 21 -11.46 3.10 5.55
N PHE A 22 -10.14 3.13 5.77
CA PHE A 22 -9.14 3.15 4.69
C PHE A 22 -9.22 1.88 3.85
N TYR A 23 -9.39 0.71 4.48
CA TYR A 23 -9.55 -0.56 3.78
C TYR A 23 -10.78 -0.56 2.89
N ILE A 24 -11.93 -0.11 3.43
CA ILE A 24 -13.19 -0.04 2.68
C ILE A 24 -13.08 0.93 1.49
N ASP A 25 -12.50 2.13 1.71
CA ASP A 25 -12.37 3.15 0.67
C ASP A 25 -11.38 2.70 -0.43
N LEU A 26 -10.30 2.00 -0.04
CA LEU A 26 -9.37 1.40 -0.99
C LEU A 26 -10.08 0.32 -1.81
N VAL A 27 -10.66 -0.70 -1.17
CA VAL A 27 -11.29 -1.85 -1.86
C VAL A 27 -12.36 -1.40 -2.86
N LYS A 28 -13.16 -0.36 -2.53
CA LYS A 28 -14.14 0.22 -3.45
C LYS A 28 -13.53 0.90 -4.67
N THR A 29 -12.28 1.33 -4.56
CA THR A 29 -11.57 2.06 -5.64
C THR A 29 -10.77 1.11 -6.53
N LEU A 30 -10.44 -0.08 -6.05
CA LEU A 30 -9.60 -1.04 -6.77
C LEU A 30 -10.29 -1.56 -8.04
N GLU A 31 -9.59 -1.48 -9.16
CA GLU A 31 -9.95 -2.12 -10.43
C GLU A 31 -9.15 -3.41 -10.56
N ILE A 32 -9.70 -4.53 -10.09
CA ILE A 32 -9.06 -5.85 -10.01
C ILE A 32 -9.91 -6.87 -10.78
N ARG A 33 -9.24 -7.79 -11.47
CA ARG A 33 -9.82 -8.92 -12.18
C ARG A 33 -9.51 -10.23 -11.46
N ASP A 34 -10.35 -11.23 -11.67
CA ASP A 34 -10.06 -12.57 -11.16
C ASP A 34 -8.76 -13.11 -11.80
N GLY A 35 -7.90 -13.67 -10.95
CA GLY A 35 -6.58 -14.17 -11.32
C GLY A 35 -5.46 -13.13 -11.33
N ASP A 36 -5.74 -11.85 -11.06
CA ASP A 36 -4.70 -10.83 -10.94
C ASP A 36 -3.71 -11.15 -9.81
N ALA A 37 -2.43 -10.87 -10.05
CA ALA A 37 -1.38 -10.87 -9.04
C ALA A 37 -1.40 -9.52 -8.31
N VAL A 38 -1.80 -9.54 -7.05
CA VAL A 38 -1.99 -8.35 -6.20
C VAL A 38 -0.97 -8.35 -5.07
N LEU A 39 -0.11 -7.33 -5.03
CA LEU A 39 0.88 -7.12 -3.98
C LEU A 39 0.46 -6.00 -3.04
N ASP A 40 0.37 -6.30 -1.75
CA ASP A 40 0.22 -5.30 -0.67
C ASP A 40 1.58 -5.04 -0.01
N VAL A 41 2.06 -3.79 -0.10
CA VAL A 41 3.35 -3.37 0.46
C VAL A 41 3.12 -2.59 1.76
N GLY A 42 3.68 -3.10 2.87
CA GLY A 42 3.29 -2.73 4.22
C GLY A 42 1.98 -3.42 4.62
N CYS A 43 1.87 -4.71 4.31
CA CYS A 43 0.62 -5.48 4.42
C CYS A 43 0.16 -5.74 5.87
N GLY A 44 1.04 -5.49 6.85
CA GLY A 44 0.75 -5.81 8.25
C GLY A 44 0.31 -7.27 8.42
N THR A 45 -0.85 -7.47 9.02
CA THR A 45 -1.46 -8.80 9.28
C THR A 45 -2.21 -9.38 8.06
N GLY A 46 -2.11 -8.78 6.88
CA GLY A 46 -2.75 -9.25 5.64
C GLY A 46 -4.23 -8.91 5.49
N THR A 47 -4.77 -8.10 6.39
CA THR A 47 -6.22 -7.79 6.45
C THR A 47 -6.75 -7.16 5.16
N VAL A 48 -6.00 -6.30 4.49
CA VAL A 48 -6.44 -5.67 3.24
C VAL A 48 -6.54 -6.70 2.11
N LEU A 49 -5.55 -7.58 1.98
CA LEU A 49 -5.57 -8.68 0.99
C LEU A 49 -6.77 -9.59 1.20
N PHE A 50 -7.11 -9.91 2.45
CA PHE A 50 -8.31 -10.68 2.77
C PHE A 50 -9.58 -10.00 2.24
N TYR A 51 -9.80 -8.71 2.51
CA TYR A 51 -10.97 -7.98 1.99
C TYR A 51 -10.99 -7.88 0.47
N VAL A 52 -9.84 -7.80 -0.19
CA VAL A 52 -9.77 -7.83 -1.65
C VAL A 52 -10.19 -9.21 -2.18
N HIS A 53 -9.69 -10.28 -1.55
CA HIS A 53 -10.01 -11.66 -1.94
C HIS A 53 -11.50 -11.99 -1.77
N GLU A 54 -12.15 -11.50 -0.72
CA GLU A 54 -13.60 -11.63 -0.53
C GLU A 54 -14.41 -11.03 -1.70
N SER A 55 -13.83 -10.09 -2.43
CA SER A 55 -14.50 -9.44 -3.57
C SER A 55 -14.08 -10.01 -4.93
N ARG A 56 -12.90 -10.60 -5.05
CA ARG A 56 -12.30 -11.11 -6.29
C ARG A 56 -11.31 -12.23 -5.99
N ASN A 57 -11.32 -13.28 -6.80
CA ASN A 57 -10.35 -14.38 -6.71
C ASN A 57 -8.98 -13.90 -7.21
N ILE A 58 -8.07 -13.54 -6.30
CA ILE A 58 -6.74 -13.01 -6.59
C ILE A 58 -5.62 -13.96 -6.22
N ARG A 59 -4.44 -13.76 -6.79
CA ARG A 59 -3.17 -14.29 -6.27
C ARG A 59 -2.56 -13.22 -5.37
N GLY A 60 -2.75 -13.38 -4.05
CA GLY A 60 -2.34 -12.41 -3.05
C GLY A 60 -0.87 -12.55 -2.65
N TYR A 61 -0.17 -11.43 -2.62
CA TYR A 61 1.21 -11.29 -2.15
C TYR A 61 1.26 -10.15 -1.13
N GLY A 62 1.93 -10.38 0.00
CA GLY A 62 2.12 -9.36 1.03
C GLY A 62 3.60 -9.20 1.38
N LEU A 63 4.02 -7.96 1.56
CA LEU A 63 5.35 -7.62 2.05
C LEU A 63 5.23 -6.66 3.22
N ASP A 64 5.92 -6.98 4.31
CA ASP A 64 6.07 -6.09 5.46
C ASP A 64 7.48 -6.19 6.02
N VAL A 65 7.95 -5.14 6.67
CA VAL A 65 9.28 -5.10 7.29
C VAL A 65 9.30 -5.82 8.65
N SER A 66 8.13 -6.03 9.26
CA SER A 66 7.95 -6.71 10.54
C SER A 66 7.76 -8.20 10.36
N GLU A 67 8.70 -9.00 10.89
CA GLU A 67 8.58 -10.46 10.91
C GLU A 67 7.36 -10.94 11.70
N HIS A 68 7.01 -10.22 12.78
CA HIS A 68 5.84 -10.54 13.59
C HIS A 68 4.53 -10.33 12.83
N MET A 69 4.41 -9.22 12.09
CA MET A 69 3.23 -8.98 11.23
C MET A 69 3.10 -10.07 10.17
N ILE A 70 4.20 -10.45 9.52
CA ILE A 70 4.22 -11.52 8.52
C ILE A 70 3.86 -12.88 9.12
N ALA A 71 4.31 -13.20 10.34
CA ALA A 71 3.90 -14.44 11.01
C ALA A 71 2.38 -14.51 11.22
N VAL A 72 1.78 -13.43 11.74
CA VAL A 72 0.33 -13.32 11.93
C VAL A 72 -0.41 -13.35 10.58
N ALA A 73 0.11 -12.69 9.55
CA ALA A 73 -0.49 -12.69 8.22
C ALA A 73 -0.57 -14.10 7.61
N LYS A 74 0.51 -14.89 7.72
CA LYS A 74 0.57 -16.29 7.25
C LYS A 74 -0.39 -17.20 7.99
N GLU A 75 -0.57 -16.98 9.29
CA GLU A 75 -1.51 -17.76 10.08
C GLU A 75 -2.97 -17.48 9.70
N LYS A 76 -3.29 -16.19 9.49
CA LYS A 76 -4.65 -15.75 9.16
C LYS A 76 -5.07 -16.04 7.73
N ASN A 77 -4.14 -16.01 6.79
CA ASN A 77 -4.41 -16.08 5.36
C ASN A 77 -3.41 -17.03 4.67
N PRO A 78 -3.46 -18.35 4.95
CA PRO A 78 -2.49 -19.34 4.47
C PRO A 78 -2.50 -19.50 2.94
N GLU A 79 -3.53 -19.02 2.24
CA GLU A 79 -3.65 -19.04 0.79
C GLU A 79 -2.79 -18.00 0.07
N PHE A 80 -2.27 -16.98 0.80
CA PHE A 80 -1.46 -15.91 0.23
C PHE A 80 0.04 -16.11 0.51
N SER A 81 0.86 -15.45 -0.31
CA SER A 81 2.32 -15.46 -0.15
C SER A 81 2.79 -14.22 0.60
N PHE A 82 3.30 -14.40 1.82
CA PHE A 82 3.81 -13.31 2.65
C PHE A 82 5.32 -13.41 2.85
N VAL A 83 6.03 -12.29 2.70
CA VAL A 83 7.48 -12.20 2.88
C VAL A 83 7.85 -10.99 3.74
N THR A 84 8.85 -11.17 4.59
CA THR A 84 9.49 -10.04 5.29
C THR A 84 10.46 -9.35 4.34
N GLY A 85 10.35 -8.01 4.21
CA GLY A 85 11.20 -7.29 3.28
C GLY A 85 11.07 -5.78 3.36
N ASP A 86 11.96 -5.09 2.64
CA ASP A 86 11.99 -3.63 2.54
C ASP A 86 11.24 -3.17 1.29
N SER A 87 10.36 -2.19 1.48
CA SER A 87 9.64 -1.53 0.39
C SER A 87 10.56 -0.88 -0.66
N ALA A 88 11.78 -0.51 -0.27
CA ALA A 88 12.79 0.04 -1.17
C ALA A 88 13.50 -1.01 -2.05
N LYS A 89 13.24 -2.31 -1.82
CA LYS A 89 13.82 -3.43 -2.59
C LYS A 89 12.82 -4.59 -2.62
N LEU A 90 11.87 -4.54 -3.53
CA LEU A 90 10.83 -5.55 -3.65
C LEU A 90 11.42 -6.89 -4.19
N PRO A 91 11.23 -8.03 -3.49
CA PRO A 91 11.80 -9.33 -3.87
C PRO A 91 10.97 -10.03 -4.96
N TYR A 92 10.53 -9.28 -5.97
CA TYR A 92 9.71 -9.75 -7.07
C TYR A 92 10.35 -9.39 -8.41
N GLU A 93 10.08 -10.19 -9.43
CA GLU A 93 10.59 -10.00 -10.79
C GLU A 93 9.95 -8.77 -11.46
N ASP A 94 10.64 -8.24 -12.48
CA ASP A 94 10.14 -7.17 -13.32
C ASP A 94 8.84 -7.58 -14.01
N GLY A 95 7.83 -6.73 -13.95
CA GLY A 95 6.55 -6.97 -14.61
C GLY A 95 5.79 -8.21 -14.12
N SER A 96 5.94 -8.58 -12.85
CA SER A 96 5.29 -9.75 -12.27
C SER A 96 3.90 -9.48 -11.68
N MET A 97 3.60 -8.24 -11.28
CA MET A 97 2.36 -7.87 -10.61
C MET A 97 1.40 -7.10 -11.51
N ASP A 98 0.11 -7.44 -11.43
CA ASP A 98 -0.97 -6.72 -12.10
C ASP A 98 -1.36 -5.47 -11.31
N VAL A 99 -1.41 -5.61 -9.97
CA VAL A 99 -1.77 -4.53 -9.05
C VAL A 99 -0.78 -4.49 -7.88
N ILE A 100 -0.35 -3.30 -7.51
CA ILE A 100 0.35 -3.03 -6.26
C ILE A 100 -0.50 -2.07 -5.44
N MET A 101 -0.61 -2.30 -4.13
CA MET A 101 -1.26 -1.37 -3.22
C MET A 101 -0.38 -1.13 -1.99
N ALA A 102 -0.57 0.03 -1.35
CA ALA A 102 -0.06 0.34 -0.03
C ALA A 102 -1.13 1.12 0.73
N CYS A 103 -1.66 0.51 1.79
CA CYS A 103 -2.74 1.06 2.59
C CYS A 103 -2.26 1.39 3.99
N MET A 104 -2.34 2.65 4.40
CA MET A 104 -1.85 3.12 5.70
C MET A 104 -0.35 2.82 5.94
N ALA A 105 0.43 2.74 4.86
CA ALA A 105 1.81 2.27 4.91
C ALA A 105 2.80 3.22 4.22
N TYR A 106 2.44 3.81 3.07
CA TYR A 106 3.38 4.58 2.25
C TYR A 106 4.03 5.75 3.00
N HIS A 107 3.28 6.44 3.87
CA HIS A 107 3.81 7.54 4.68
C HIS A 107 4.86 7.09 5.72
N HIS A 108 5.00 5.79 5.99
CA HIS A 108 6.03 5.21 6.84
C HIS A 108 7.27 4.72 6.06
N PHE A 109 7.24 4.72 4.72
CA PHE A 109 8.38 4.21 3.95
C PHE A 109 9.57 5.15 4.04
N PRO A 110 10.74 4.69 4.54
CA PRO A 110 11.91 5.55 4.72
C PRO A 110 12.45 6.09 3.38
N GLU A 111 12.39 5.27 2.34
CA GLU A 111 12.92 5.58 1.02
C GLU A 111 11.81 5.59 -0.06
N GLN A 112 10.80 6.45 0.12
CA GLN A 112 9.65 6.55 -0.78
C GLN A 112 10.03 6.67 -2.26
N LYS A 113 11.13 7.34 -2.58
CA LYS A 113 11.60 7.46 -3.97
C LYS A 113 12.05 6.11 -4.54
N ARG A 114 12.70 5.27 -3.73
CA ARG A 114 13.09 3.92 -4.14
C ARG A 114 11.88 3.02 -4.29
N PHE A 115 10.95 3.07 -3.32
CA PHE A 115 9.69 2.33 -3.44
C PHE A 115 8.98 2.64 -4.76
N ARG A 116 8.83 3.91 -5.15
CA ARG A 116 8.18 4.28 -6.42
C ARG A 116 8.85 3.64 -7.63
N LYS A 117 10.20 3.59 -7.66
CA LYS A 117 10.95 2.93 -8.74
C LYS A 117 10.74 1.41 -8.74
N GLU A 118 10.76 0.79 -7.58
CA GLU A 118 10.51 -0.64 -7.43
C GLU A 118 9.09 -1.01 -7.83
N ALA A 119 8.09 -0.25 -7.38
CA ALA A 119 6.71 -0.45 -7.80
C ALA A 119 6.56 -0.34 -9.33
N LEU A 120 7.21 0.67 -9.94
CA LEU A 120 7.22 0.81 -11.40
C LEU A 120 7.92 -0.37 -12.10
N ARG A 121 9.00 -0.92 -11.54
CA ARG A 121 9.72 -2.08 -12.07
C ARG A 121 8.85 -3.33 -12.03
N VAL A 122 8.29 -3.62 -10.86
CA VAL A 122 7.56 -4.86 -10.56
C VAL A 122 6.19 -4.92 -11.23
N LEU A 123 5.53 -3.79 -11.47
CA LEU A 123 4.27 -3.76 -12.21
C LEU A 123 4.44 -4.16 -13.67
N LYS A 124 3.48 -4.92 -14.18
CA LYS A 124 3.31 -5.17 -15.61
C LYS A 124 3.03 -3.86 -16.36
N PRO A 125 3.34 -3.76 -17.67
CA PRO A 125 2.84 -2.66 -18.49
C PRO A 125 1.32 -2.58 -18.43
N GLY A 126 0.77 -1.39 -18.10
CA GLY A 126 -0.67 -1.20 -17.87
C GLY A 126 -1.14 -1.64 -16.47
N GLY A 127 -0.25 -2.12 -15.61
CA GLY A 127 -0.56 -2.47 -14.23
C GLY A 127 -0.81 -1.24 -13.35
N SER A 128 -1.57 -1.44 -12.28
CA SER A 128 -2.10 -0.38 -11.42
C SER A 128 -1.39 -0.31 -10.06
N LEU A 129 -1.15 0.91 -9.57
CA LEU A 129 -0.67 1.18 -8.22
C LEU A 129 -1.68 2.02 -7.45
N TYR A 130 -2.02 1.59 -6.24
CA TYR A 130 -2.91 2.31 -5.34
C TYR A 130 -2.21 2.70 -4.05
N ILE A 131 -2.29 3.98 -3.69
CA ILE A 131 -1.80 4.50 -2.40
C ILE A 131 -3.00 5.03 -1.63
N CYS A 132 -3.27 4.42 -0.47
CA CYS A 132 -4.35 4.82 0.43
C CYS A 132 -3.75 5.27 1.76
N ASP A 133 -3.72 6.58 2.00
CA ASP A 133 -3.08 7.17 3.17
C ASP A 133 -3.95 8.25 3.84
N PRO A 134 -3.67 8.59 5.10
CA PRO A 134 -4.30 9.71 5.76
C PRO A 134 -4.04 11.03 5.05
N ARG A 135 -5.05 11.88 5.08
CA ARG A 135 -4.99 13.24 4.57
C ARG A 135 -5.14 14.22 5.71
N PHE A 136 -4.06 14.92 6.05
CA PHE A 136 -4.06 15.89 7.14
C PHE A 136 -4.01 17.34 6.63
N PRO A 137 -4.71 18.28 7.31
CA PRO A 137 -4.50 19.71 7.15
C PRO A 137 -3.04 20.10 7.42
N ALA A 138 -2.57 21.19 6.81
CA ALA A 138 -1.17 21.61 6.90
C ALA A 138 -0.61 21.69 8.33
N PRO A 139 -1.31 22.27 9.33
CA PRO A 139 -0.79 22.32 10.70
C PRO A 139 -0.59 20.94 11.32
N VAL A 140 -1.57 20.05 11.14
CA VAL A 140 -1.52 18.67 11.67
C VAL A 140 -0.39 17.88 11.02
N ARG A 141 -0.28 17.97 9.69
CA ARG A 141 0.80 17.32 8.93
C ARG A 141 2.19 17.83 9.37
N PHE A 142 2.34 19.12 9.59
CA PHE A 142 3.58 19.69 10.10
C PHE A 142 3.98 19.09 11.44
N VAL A 143 3.04 19.01 12.39
CA VAL A 143 3.26 18.38 13.71
C VAL A 143 3.69 16.92 13.54
N PHE A 144 2.95 16.13 12.76
CA PHE A 144 3.31 14.72 12.53
C PHE A 144 4.70 14.57 11.93
N ASN A 145 5.00 15.28 10.85
CA ASN A 145 6.31 15.18 10.17
C ASN A 145 7.48 15.74 11.00
N THR A 146 7.21 16.57 12.02
CA THR A 146 8.26 17.14 12.88
C THR A 146 8.54 16.24 14.09
N PHE A 147 7.51 15.70 14.70
CA PHE A 147 7.63 15.01 16.00
C PHE A 147 7.63 13.47 15.86
N PHE A 148 7.15 12.92 14.77
CA PHE A 148 7.19 11.47 14.52
C PHE A 148 8.22 11.16 13.43
N LYS A 149 9.32 10.53 13.86
CA LYS A 149 10.53 10.31 13.05
C LYS A 149 10.29 9.55 11.75
N ASP A 150 9.26 8.72 11.72
CA ASP A 150 8.92 7.85 10.58
C ASP A 150 7.66 8.35 9.83
N ALA A 151 7.24 9.60 10.05
CA ALA A 151 6.08 10.18 9.40
C ALA A 151 6.48 10.98 8.16
N GLY A 152 6.23 10.42 6.98
CA GLY A 152 6.45 11.06 5.68
C GLY A 152 5.14 11.46 5.01
N PHE A 153 4.27 12.21 5.71
CA PHE A 153 2.99 12.66 5.15
C PHE A 153 3.16 13.76 4.12
N HIS A 154 2.64 13.54 2.93
CA HIS A 154 2.62 14.51 1.84
C HIS A 154 1.20 14.96 1.50
N THR A 155 1.09 16.09 0.83
CA THR A 155 -0.18 16.50 0.22
C THR A 155 -0.50 15.60 -0.97
N THR A 156 -1.78 15.52 -1.34
CA THR A 156 -2.23 14.83 -2.56
C THR A 156 -1.46 15.32 -3.80
N ALA A 157 -1.20 16.63 -3.91
CA ALA A 157 -0.47 17.22 -5.03
C ALA A 157 1.01 16.79 -5.04
N GLN A 158 1.67 16.77 -3.88
CA GLN A 158 3.07 16.31 -3.75
C GLN A 158 3.19 14.83 -4.12
N ASN A 159 2.29 13.97 -3.60
CA ASN A 159 2.29 12.56 -3.97
C ASN A 159 2.07 12.38 -5.48
N LYS A 160 1.05 13.06 -6.05
CA LYS A 160 0.79 13.00 -7.49
C LYS A 160 2.05 13.34 -8.29
N SER A 161 2.67 14.50 -8.03
CA SER A 161 3.90 14.95 -8.74
C SER A 161 5.02 13.92 -8.62
N ALA A 162 5.27 13.41 -7.40
CA ALA A 162 6.35 12.47 -7.14
C ALA A 162 6.18 11.13 -7.88
N PHE A 163 4.94 10.64 -8.04
CA PHE A 163 4.67 9.43 -8.82
C PHE A 163 4.75 9.69 -10.33
N GLU A 164 4.23 10.83 -10.82
CA GLU A 164 4.34 11.22 -12.23
C GLU A 164 5.79 11.44 -12.67
N GLU A 165 6.62 12.06 -11.84
CA GLU A 165 8.07 12.21 -12.05
C GLU A 165 8.82 10.87 -12.11
N THR A 166 8.28 9.83 -11.45
CA THR A 166 8.84 8.48 -11.52
C THR A 166 8.47 7.75 -12.82
N GLY A 167 7.41 8.20 -13.53
CA GLY A 167 6.95 7.62 -14.80
C GLY A 167 5.55 7.02 -14.77
N PHE A 168 4.84 7.15 -13.66
CA PHE A 168 3.44 6.74 -13.56
C PHE A 168 2.50 7.74 -14.25
N ILE A 169 1.31 7.26 -14.62
CA ILE A 169 0.19 8.08 -15.09
C ILE A 169 -0.86 8.11 -13.99
N THR A 170 -1.29 9.29 -13.57
CA THR A 170 -2.41 9.41 -12.63
C THR A 170 -3.72 9.08 -13.34
N LYS A 171 -4.46 8.11 -12.85
CA LYS A 171 -5.78 7.67 -13.36
C LYS A 171 -6.92 8.31 -12.58
N GLN A 172 -6.87 8.18 -11.25
CA GLN A 172 -7.93 8.66 -10.38
C GLN A 172 -7.37 9.14 -9.05
N ILE A 173 -8.03 10.13 -8.47
CA ILE A 173 -7.79 10.58 -7.09
C ILE A 173 -9.12 10.67 -6.38
N VAL A 174 -9.35 9.77 -5.43
CA VAL A 174 -10.50 9.82 -4.52
C VAL A 174 -10.01 10.40 -3.21
N LYS A 175 -10.73 11.38 -2.69
CA LYS A 175 -10.38 12.00 -1.41
C LYS A 175 -11.62 12.45 -0.67
N ASP A 176 -11.60 12.24 0.62
CA ASP A 176 -12.54 12.85 1.54
C ASP A 176 -11.81 13.78 2.54
N ARG A 177 -12.45 14.03 3.71
CA ARG A 177 -11.87 14.90 4.73
C ARG A 177 -10.56 14.35 5.31
N TYR A 178 -10.40 13.02 5.43
CA TYR A 178 -9.32 12.37 6.18
C TYR A 178 -8.55 11.31 5.39
N VAL A 179 -9.09 10.82 4.29
CA VAL A 179 -8.55 9.75 3.46
C VAL A 179 -8.26 10.26 2.06
N GLN A 180 -7.18 9.78 1.47
CA GLN A 180 -6.90 9.90 0.04
C GLN A 180 -6.57 8.53 -0.52
N VAL A 181 -7.16 8.21 -1.67
CA VAL A 181 -6.78 7.06 -2.50
C VAL A 181 -6.30 7.62 -3.83
N LEU A 182 -5.05 7.35 -4.17
CA LEU A 182 -4.44 7.73 -5.44
C LEU A 182 -4.25 6.47 -6.27
N HIS A 183 -4.82 6.48 -7.47
CA HIS A 183 -4.65 5.41 -8.46
C HIS A 183 -3.72 5.89 -9.57
N PHE A 184 -2.66 5.14 -9.78
CA PHE A 184 -1.66 5.35 -10.81
C PHE A 184 -1.57 4.11 -11.71
N GLU A 185 -1.15 4.30 -12.96
CA GLU A 185 -0.92 3.24 -13.93
C GLU A 185 0.52 3.31 -14.47
N LYS A 186 1.18 2.16 -14.60
CA LYS A 186 2.40 2.05 -15.38
C LYS A 186 2.06 2.11 -16.86
N ARG A 187 2.75 2.99 -17.62
CA ARG A 187 2.54 3.09 -19.07
C ARG A 187 2.59 1.72 -19.73
N SER A 188 1.59 1.41 -20.55
CA SER A 188 1.63 0.27 -21.44
C SER A 188 2.64 0.56 -22.56
N ASN A 189 3.53 -0.40 -22.83
CA ASN A 189 4.36 -0.34 -24.04
C ASN A 189 3.43 -0.47 -25.25
N ARG A 190 2.80 0.63 -25.69
CA ARG A 190 2.19 0.63 -27.02
C ARG A 190 3.32 0.61 -28.04
N LYS A 191 3.42 -0.51 -28.78
CA LYS A 191 4.13 -0.55 -30.05
C LYS A 191 3.44 0.38 -31.05
#